data_373b16dddff44fd0750613101a85fb55
#
_entry.id   373b16dddff44fd0750613101a85fb55
#
_cell.length_a   1.000
_cell.length_b   1.000
_cell.length_c   1.000
_cell.angle_alpha   90.00
_cell.angle_beta   90.00
_cell.angle_gamma   90.00
#
_symmetry.space_group_name_H-M   'P 1'
#
loop_
_entity.id
_entity.type
_entity.pdbx_description
1 polymer ?
#
loop_
_entity_poly.entity_id
_entity_poly.type
_entity_poly.pdbx_seq_one_letter_code
_entity_poly.pdbx_strand_id
1 'polypeptide(L)'
;AMSNSRTTRTQTAPSLEDFAVWSVQPNRTDAIELIDGQSATRVPELVPLRYERMGASPFAFFRGSAVIMAHDLATQPVSGIEVQCIGDAHIANFGVFSSPTRHLVFDVNDFDETAPGPWEWDIKRLAASVEICGRDRGFAKKDRRDAVRACAKQYRRSLCSFAKMGELDVWYAHLDVEQALDEFERDLHGKTGRTVRRAVEKARQKDNQRAADKLAHRVGDALRFNSQPPELVPLSDLEALQGYADSNELFAALQELLDSYLASLP
;
A
#
# COMPACT_ATOMS: atom_id res chain seq x y z
N ALA A 1 -43.77 28.74 -13.21
CA ALA A 1 -43.65 27.83 -12.07
C ALA A 1 -43.52 26.41 -12.62
N MET A 2 -42.29 25.90 -12.77
CA MET A 2 -42.06 24.51 -13.12
C MET A 2 -41.65 23.78 -11.83
N SER A 3 -42.55 22.91 -11.37
CA SER A 3 -42.35 22.03 -10.23
C SER A 3 -41.38 20.92 -10.58
N ASN A 4 -40.19 20.94 -10.03
CA ASN A 4 -39.20 19.90 -10.14
C ASN A 4 -39.45 18.85 -9.04
N SER A 5 -40.32 17.87 -9.32
CA SER A 5 -40.50 16.72 -8.44
C SER A 5 -39.26 15.82 -8.53
N ARG A 6 -38.29 16.02 -7.63
CA ARG A 6 -37.26 15.03 -7.33
C ARG A 6 -37.94 13.80 -6.71
N THR A 7 -38.19 12.80 -7.49
CA THR A 7 -38.54 11.46 -7.01
C THR A 7 -37.33 10.89 -6.28
N THR A 8 -37.26 11.08 -4.97
CA THR A 8 -36.34 10.36 -4.11
C THR A 8 -36.73 8.88 -4.13
N ARG A 9 -36.08 8.07 -4.98
CA ARG A 9 -36.09 6.62 -4.80
C ARG A 9 -35.45 6.36 -3.44
N THR A 10 -36.24 5.96 -2.47
CA THR A 10 -35.79 5.33 -1.25
C THR A 10 -35.11 4.03 -1.66
N GLN A 11 -33.80 4.05 -1.93
CA GLN A 11 -33.03 2.83 -2.04
C GLN A 11 -33.06 2.21 -0.64
N THR A 12 -33.68 1.05 -0.50
CA THR A 12 -33.52 0.21 0.69
C THR A 12 -32.04 -0.06 0.89
N ALA A 13 -31.55 0.14 2.12
CA ALA A 13 -30.16 -0.17 2.43
C ALA A 13 -29.85 -1.62 2.02
N PRO A 14 -28.71 -1.86 1.35
CA PRO A 14 -28.35 -3.20 0.92
C PRO A 14 -28.28 -4.16 2.10
N SER A 15 -28.73 -5.40 1.91
CA SER A 15 -28.64 -6.46 2.90
C SER A 15 -27.20 -6.97 3.02
N LEU A 16 -26.86 -7.65 4.10
CA LEU A 16 -25.54 -8.28 4.25
C LEU A 16 -25.25 -9.30 3.15
N GLU A 17 -26.28 -9.91 2.59
CA GLU A 17 -26.17 -10.87 1.49
C GLU A 17 -25.76 -10.20 0.18
N ASP A 18 -26.24 -8.98 -0.07
CA ASP A 18 -25.88 -8.22 -1.27
C ASP A 18 -24.39 -7.91 -1.35
N PHE A 19 -23.71 -7.74 -0.20
CA PHE A 19 -22.26 -7.53 -0.13
C PHE A 19 -21.45 -8.81 -0.40
N ALA A 20 -22.05 -9.97 -0.27
CA ALA A 20 -21.39 -11.28 -0.42
C ALA A 20 -21.40 -11.80 -1.85
N VAL A 21 -22.27 -11.26 -2.72
CA VAL A 21 -22.42 -11.71 -4.09
C VAL A 21 -21.65 -10.81 -5.03
N TRP A 22 -20.75 -11.41 -5.81
CA TRP A 22 -20.09 -10.74 -6.92
C TRP A 22 -20.26 -11.58 -8.20
N SER A 23 -20.57 -10.90 -9.29
CA SER A 23 -20.63 -11.51 -10.63
C SER A 23 -19.90 -10.63 -11.62
N VAL A 24 -19.27 -11.28 -12.60
CA VAL A 24 -18.63 -10.55 -13.71
C VAL A 24 -19.69 -9.79 -14.48
N GLN A 25 -19.50 -8.48 -14.60
CA GLN A 25 -20.43 -7.65 -15.39
C GLN A 25 -20.25 -7.93 -16.88
N PRO A 26 -21.35 -7.93 -17.68
CA PRO A 26 -21.28 -8.22 -19.11
C PRO A 26 -20.31 -7.31 -19.87
N ASN A 27 -20.21 -6.05 -19.46
CA ASN A 27 -19.37 -5.02 -20.10
C ASN A 27 -18.14 -4.68 -19.24
N ARG A 28 -17.63 -5.66 -18.47
CA ARG A 28 -16.44 -5.44 -17.64
C ARG A 28 -15.26 -5.12 -18.55
N THR A 29 -14.60 -4.00 -18.28
CA THR A 29 -13.36 -3.62 -18.97
C THR A 29 -12.29 -4.70 -18.74
N ASP A 30 -11.52 -4.98 -19.79
CA ASP A 30 -10.42 -5.94 -19.72
C ASP A 30 -9.40 -5.52 -18.66
N ALA A 31 -8.87 -6.49 -17.92
CA ALA A 31 -7.94 -6.23 -16.83
C ALA A 31 -6.62 -5.59 -17.32
N ILE A 32 -6.15 -5.97 -18.49
CA ILE A 32 -4.93 -5.42 -19.08
C ILE A 32 -5.18 -4.00 -19.56
N GLU A 33 -6.34 -3.72 -20.17
CA GLU A 33 -6.72 -2.37 -20.59
C GLU A 33 -6.73 -1.39 -19.38
N LEU A 34 -7.23 -1.83 -18.23
CA LEU A 34 -7.21 -1.00 -17.00
C LEU A 34 -5.78 -0.72 -16.54
N ILE A 35 -4.89 -1.71 -16.59
CA ILE A 35 -3.48 -1.56 -16.18
C ILE A 35 -2.73 -0.67 -17.18
N ASP A 36 -2.97 -0.82 -18.47
CA ASP A 36 -2.37 0.00 -19.52
C ASP A 36 -2.80 1.45 -19.38
N GLY A 37 -4.09 1.69 -19.13
CA GLY A 37 -4.62 3.03 -18.85
C GLY A 37 -3.91 3.69 -17.64
N GLN A 38 -3.69 2.96 -16.56
CA GLN A 38 -2.93 3.44 -15.41
C GLN A 38 -1.44 3.67 -15.75
N SER A 39 -0.89 2.89 -16.67
CA SER A 39 0.52 2.97 -17.05
C SER A 39 0.84 4.21 -17.91
N ALA A 40 -0.15 4.84 -18.50
CA ALA A 40 0.02 6.04 -19.36
C ALA A 40 0.64 7.25 -18.63
N THR A 41 0.51 7.32 -17.30
CA THR A 41 1.10 8.40 -16.48
C THR A 41 2.41 8.00 -15.81
N ARG A 42 2.91 6.79 -16.06
CA ARG A 42 4.15 6.27 -15.48
C ARG A 42 5.35 6.54 -16.36
N VAL A 43 6.54 6.40 -15.79
CA VAL A 43 7.81 6.46 -16.54
C VAL A 43 7.84 5.29 -17.53
N PRO A 44 7.88 5.55 -18.85
CA PRO A 44 7.72 4.50 -19.87
C PRO A 44 8.74 3.37 -19.77
N GLU A 45 10.00 3.70 -19.43
CA GLU A 45 11.10 2.74 -19.29
C GLU A 45 10.90 1.75 -18.15
N LEU A 46 10.10 2.11 -17.14
CA LEU A 46 9.80 1.27 -15.99
C LEU A 46 8.54 0.40 -16.17
N VAL A 47 7.73 0.66 -17.20
CA VAL A 47 6.50 -0.10 -17.45
C VAL A 47 6.81 -1.58 -17.74
N PRO A 48 7.78 -1.96 -18.58
CA PRO A 48 8.12 -3.37 -18.81
C PRO A 48 8.55 -4.10 -17.52
N LEU A 49 9.36 -3.45 -16.68
CA LEU A 49 9.79 -4.00 -15.40
C LEU A 49 8.61 -4.22 -14.45
N ARG A 50 7.63 -3.30 -14.45
CA ARG A 50 6.39 -3.46 -13.68
C ARG A 50 5.63 -4.72 -14.11
N TYR A 51 5.44 -4.93 -15.42
CA TYR A 51 4.78 -6.12 -15.95
C TYR A 51 5.52 -7.40 -15.61
N GLU A 52 6.85 -7.41 -15.74
CA GLU A 52 7.67 -8.55 -15.33
C GLU A 52 7.46 -8.91 -13.86
N ARG A 53 7.50 -7.91 -12.98
CA ARG A 53 7.26 -8.11 -11.53
C ARG A 53 5.86 -8.58 -11.22
N MET A 54 4.85 -8.03 -11.89
CA MET A 54 3.47 -8.45 -11.73
C MET A 54 3.24 -9.88 -12.25
N GLY A 55 3.95 -10.28 -13.31
CA GLY A 55 3.87 -11.63 -13.89
C GLY A 55 4.52 -12.73 -13.06
N ALA A 56 5.29 -12.38 -12.01
CA ALA A 56 6.04 -13.36 -11.23
C ALA A 56 5.16 -14.32 -10.42
N SER A 57 3.98 -13.91 -9.96
CA SER A 57 3.00 -14.77 -9.28
C SER A 57 1.60 -14.15 -9.23
N PRO A 58 0.54 -14.93 -8.95
CA PRO A 58 -0.81 -14.40 -8.73
C PRO A 58 -0.86 -13.33 -7.64
N PHE A 59 -0.09 -13.48 -6.58
CA PHE A 59 -0.05 -12.50 -5.51
C PHE A 59 0.72 -11.23 -5.93
N ALA A 60 1.79 -11.37 -6.71
CA ALA A 60 2.51 -10.22 -7.28
C ALA A 60 1.61 -9.43 -8.25
N PHE A 61 0.82 -10.12 -9.10
CA PHE A 61 -0.16 -9.47 -9.95
C PHE A 61 -1.21 -8.71 -9.16
N PHE A 62 -1.77 -9.35 -8.12
CA PHE A 62 -2.77 -8.70 -7.26
C PHE A 62 -2.27 -7.42 -6.62
N ARG A 63 -1.03 -7.40 -6.13
CA ARG A 63 -0.38 -6.20 -5.56
C ARG A 63 -0.29 -5.04 -6.54
N GLY A 64 0.02 -5.31 -7.81
CA GLY A 64 0.17 -4.27 -8.82
C GLY A 64 -1.13 -3.85 -9.52
N SER A 65 -2.29 -4.43 -9.13
CA SER A 65 -3.55 -4.30 -9.87
C SER A 65 -4.71 -3.77 -9.01
N ALA A 66 -4.45 -2.79 -8.14
CA ALA A 66 -5.49 -2.14 -7.32
C ALA A 66 -6.65 -1.60 -8.19
N VAL A 67 -6.33 -1.00 -9.33
CA VAL A 67 -7.28 -0.44 -10.29
C VAL A 67 -8.34 -1.45 -10.77
N ILE A 68 -7.97 -2.71 -10.97
CA ILE A 68 -8.91 -3.76 -11.40
C ILE A 68 -9.96 -3.99 -10.32
N MET A 69 -9.51 -4.13 -9.07
CA MET A 69 -10.45 -4.37 -7.97
C MET A 69 -11.32 -3.15 -7.68
N ALA A 70 -10.78 -1.94 -7.77
CA ALA A 70 -11.56 -0.70 -7.65
C ALA A 70 -12.64 -0.62 -8.74
N HIS A 71 -12.29 -0.94 -9.98
CA HIS A 71 -13.25 -1.00 -11.09
C HIS A 71 -14.37 -2.03 -10.83
N ASP A 72 -14.02 -3.23 -10.38
CA ASP A 72 -14.98 -4.28 -10.06
C ASP A 72 -15.88 -3.91 -8.86
N LEU A 73 -15.33 -3.26 -7.82
CA LEU A 73 -16.07 -2.85 -6.64
C LEU A 73 -16.97 -1.64 -6.88
N ALA A 74 -16.66 -0.78 -7.85
CA ALA A 74 -17.48 0.38 -8.19
C ALA A 74 -18.92 0.04 -8.60
N THR A 75 -19.15 -1.20 -9.05
CA THR A 75 -20.46 -1.72 -9.43
C THR A 75 -21.18 -2.46 -8.31
N GLN A 76 -20.56 -2.59 -7.15
CA GLN A 76 -21.08 -3.35 -6.02
C GLN A 76 -21.95 -2.47 -5.10
N PRO A 77 -22.89 -3.06 -4.36
CA PRO A 77 -23.56 -2.36 -3.28
C PRO A 77 -22.55 -1.84 -2.23
N VAL A 78 -22.81 -0.63 -1.74
CA VAL A 78 -22.05 0.00 -0.67
C VAL A 78 -22.97 0.41 0.48
N SER A 79 -22.45 0.46 1.71
CA SER A 79 -23.23 0.85 2.90
C SER A 79 -23.57 2.34 2.94
N GLY A 80 -22.90 3.15 2.12
CA GLY A 80 -22.99 4.61 2.14
C GLY A 80 -22.10 5.27 3.20
N ILE A 81 -21.25 4.51 3.88
CA ILE A 81 -20.22 5.04 4.79
C ILE A 81 -18.93 5.24 4.00
N GLU A 82 -18.57 6.51 3.82
CA GLU A 82 -17.31 6.90 3.19
C GLU A 82 -16.23 7.15 4.24
N VAL A 83 -15.02 6.73 3.90
CA VAL A 83 -13.80 6.91 4.70
C VAL A 83 -12.66 7.34 3.80
N GLN A 84 -11.56 7.80 4.38
CA GLN A 84 -10.29 7.85 3.64
C GLN A 84 -9.77 6.42 3.50
N CYS A 85 -10.01 5.83 2.33
CA CYS A 85 -9.51 4.48 2.01
C CYS A 85 -8.00 4.48 1.86
N ILE A 86 -7.36 3.37 2.22
CA ILE A 86 -5.95 3.09 1.89
C ILE A 86 -5.81 2.94 0.37
N GLY A 87 -6.85 2.39 -0.30
CA GLY A 87 -6.92 2.17 -1.74
C GLY A 87 -6.25 0.86 -2.14
N ASP A 88 -4.99 0.64 -1.76
CA ASP A 88 -4.26 -0.61 -2.00
C ASP A 88 -4.00 -1.40 -0.70
N ALA A 89 -5.05 -1.72 0.06
CA ALA A 89 -5.01 -2.40 1.35
C ALA A 89 -4.66 -3.90 1.24
N HIS A 90 -3.62 -4.29 0.52
CA HIS A 90 -3.18 -5.69 0.47
C HIS A 90 -2.23 -6.03 1.63
N ILE A 91 -2.15 -7.32 2.02
CA ILE A 91 -1.39 -7.78 3.19
C ILE A 91 0.10 -7.37 3.19
N ALA A 92 0.73 -7.23 2.03
CA ALA A 92 2.14 -6.82 1.95
C ALA A 92 2.33 -5.30 1.99
N ASN A 93 1.24 -4.51 2.04
CA ASN A 93 1.27 -3.06 2.27
C ASN A 93 1.24 -2.71 3.75
N PHE A 94 1.30 -3.69 4.63
CA PHE A 94 1.45 -3.51 6.06
C PHE A 94 2.83 -3.98 6.50
N GLY A 95 3.49 -3.21 7.33
CA GLY A 95 4.84 -3.53 7.76
C GLY A 95 5.24 -2.90 9.06
N VAL A 96 6.44 -3.23 9.50
CA VAL A 96 7.04 -2.72 10.73
C VAL A 96 8.03 -1.62 10.37
N PHE A 97 7.88 -0.45 10.97
CA PHE A 97 8.80 0.67 10.82
C PHE A 97 8.92 1.47 12.12
N SER A 98 9.94 2.31 12.20
CA SER A 98 10.15 3.20 13.35
C SER A 98 9.30 4.45 13.19
N SER A 99 8.46 4.74 14.17
CA SER A 99 7.72 6.00 14.25
C SER A 99 8.65 7.19 14.51
N PRO A 100 8.21 8.44 14.32
CA PRO A 100 8.98 9.63 14.71
C PRO A 100 9.38 9.65 16.19
N THR A 101 8.61 8.99 17.05
CA THR A 101 8.89 8.83 18.48
C THR A 101 9.81 7.64 18.79
N ARG A 102 10.37 6.99 17.76
CA ARG A 102 11.29 5.83 17.84
C ARG A 102 10.67 4.55 18.41
N HIS A 103 9.35 4.44 18.42
CA HIS A 103 8.65 3.18 18.68
C HIS A 103 8.54 2.37 17.38
N LEU A 104 8.70 1.05 17.48
CA LEU A 104 8.39 0.17 16.37
C LEU A 104 6.86 -0.01 16.29
N VAL A 105 6.30 0.40 15.18
CA VAL A 105 4.87 0.28 14.90
C VAL A 105 4.62 -0.62 13.71
N PHE A 106 3.49 -1.30 13.72
CA PHE A 106 3.00 -2.05 12.57
C PHE A 106 1.83 -1.30 11.98
N ASP A 107 1.99 -0.81 10.75
CA ASP A 107 0.99 0.01 10.08
C ASP A 107 1.14 -0.06 8.56
N VAL A 108 0.38 0.74 7.83
CA VAL A 108 0.43 0.87 6.38
C VAL A 108 1.73 1.53 5.95
N ASN A 109 2.36 0.98 4.91
CA ASN A 109 3.64 1.47 4.39
C ASN A 109 3.49 2.43 3.21
N ASP A 110 2.40 2.33 2.46
CA ASP A 110 2.20 3.01 1.19
C ASP A 110 0.77 3.54 1.08
N PHE A 111 0.65 4.80 0.70
CA PHE A 111 -0.60 5.56 0.61
C PHE A 111 -0.84 6.14 -0.79
N ASP A 112 -0.13 5.68 -1.82
CA ASP A 112 -0.18 6.27 -3.17
C ASP A 112 -1.58 6.21 -3.80
N GLU A 113 -2.37 5.18 -3.47
CA GLU A 113 -3.74 5.00 -3.95
C GLU A 113 -4.82 5.49 -2.97
N THR A 114 -4.44 6.25 -1.93
CA THR A 114 -5.42 6.72 -0.93
C THR A 114 -6.43 7.69 -1.54
N ALA A 115 -7.71 7.47 -1.26
CA ALA A 115 -8.80 8.31 -1.73
C ALA A 115 -10.04 8.18 -0.84
N PRO A 116 -10.94 9.19 -0.79
CA PRO A 116 -12.26 9.01 -0.22
C PRO A 116 -13.02 7.90 -0.95
N GLY A 117 -13.62 6.98 -0.20
CA GLY A 117 -14.38 5.87 -0.79
C GLY A 117 -15.08 5.01 0.26
N PRO A 118 -15.85 4.01 -0.19
CA PRO A 118 -16.55 3.09 0.70
C PRO A 118 -15.57 2.27 1.54
N TRP A 119 -15.77 2.24 2.86
CA TRP A 119 -14.90 1.49 3.78
C TRP A 119 -14.76 0.01 3.43
N GLU A 120 -15.77 -0.56 2.79
CA GLU A 120 -15.79 -1.96 2.36
C GLU A 120 -14.70 -2.31 1.37
N TRP A 121 -14.22 -1.34 0.60
CA TRP A 121 -13.22 -1.59 -0.43
C TRP A 121 -11.90 -2.06 0.17
N ASP A 122 -11.43 -1.39 1.20
CA ASP A 122 -10.17 -1.76 1.88
C ASP A 122 -10.25 -3.14 2.52
N ILE A 123 -11.32 -3.42 3.26
CA ILE A 123 -11.45 -4.74 3.91
C ILE A 123 -11.64 -5.89 2.91
N LYS A 124 -12.35 -5.65 1.80
CA LYS A 124 -12.48 -6.63 0.72
C LYS A 124 -11.13 -6.87 0.06
N ARG A 125 -10.33 -5.81 -0.19
CA ARG A 125 -9.00 -5.93 -0.78
C ARG A 125 -8.05 -6.67 0.15
N LEU A 126 -8.05 -6.35 1.44
CA LEU A 126 -7.25 -7.06 2.42
C LEU A 126 -7.64 -8.55 2.49
N ALA A 127 -8.91 -8.86 2.59
CA ALA A 127 -9.40 -10.24 2.65
C ALA A 127 -9.05 -11.05 1.39
N ALA A 128 -9.21 -10.45 0.21
CA ALA A 128 -8.80 -11.07 -1.05
C ALA A 128 -7.29 -11.31 -1.10
N SER A 129 -6.48 -10.36 -0.63
CA SER A 129 -5.03 -10.50 -0.58
C SER A 129 -4.57 -11.64 0.31
N VAL A 130 -5.23 -11.86 1.45
CA VAL A 130 -4.96 -12.99 2.36
C VAL A 130 -5.26 -14.33 1.67
N GLU A 131 -6.39 -14.44 0.98
CA GLU A 131 -6.75 -15.65 0.23
C GLU A 131 -5.77 -15.93 -0.91
N ILE A 132 -5.44 -14.92 -1.72
CA ILE A 132 -4.54 -15.06 -2.88
C ILE A 132 -3.12 -15.38 -2.41
N CYS A 133 -2.61 -14.69 -1.38
CA CYS A 133 -1.31 -14.98 -0.78
C CYS A 133 -1.25 -16.43 -0.26
N GLY A 134 -2.30 -16.88 0.41
CA GLY A 134 -2.38 -18.25 0.89
C GLY A 134 -2.40 -19.29 -0.22
N ARG A 135 -3.04 -19.00 -1.37
CA ARG A 135 -2.98 -19.86 -2.57
C ARG A 135 -1.56 -19.91 -3.15
N ASP A 136 -0.96 -18.75 -3.32
CA ASP A 136 0.40 -18.60 -3.85
C ASP A 136 1.44 -19.36 -3.00
N ARG A 137 1.22 -19.44 -1.70
CA ARG A 137 2.03 -20.18 -0.73
C ARG A 137 1.64 -21.64 -0.54
N GLY A 138 0.64 -22.14 -1.24
CA GLY A 138 0.19 -23.53 -1.19
C GLY A 138 -0.55 -23.92 0.10
N PHE A 139 -1.12 -22.97 0.83
CA PHE A 139 -1.90 -23.28 2.05
C PHE A 139 -3.20 -24.01 1.71
N ALA A 140 -3.60 -24.93 2.59
CA ALA A 140 -4.85 -25.65 2.42
C ALA A 140 -6.07 -24.72 2.43
N LYS A 141 -7.13 -25.07 1.69
CA LYS A 141 -8.35 -24.26 1.57
C LYS A 141 -8.96 -23.91 2.93
N LYS A 142 -8.89 -24.83 3.90
CA LYS A 142 -9.39 -24.60 5.26
C LYS A 142 -8.61 -23.46 5.93
N ASP A 143 -7.28 -23.53 5.89
CA ASP A 143 -6.39 -22.58 6.57
C ASP A 143 -6.56 -21.17 5.97
N ARG A 144 -6.64 -21.07 4.64
CA ARG A 144 -6.90 -19.81 3.95
C ARG A 144 -8.22 -19.18 4.39
N ARG A 145 -9.30 -20.00 4.41
CA ARG A 145 -10.62 -19.53 4.85
C ARG A 145 -10.63 -19.09 6.30
N ASP A 146 -9.93 -19.82 7.17
CA ASP A 146 -9.82 -19.48 8.58
C ASP A 146 -9.02 -18.18 8.78
N ALA A 147 -7.95 -17.96 7.99
CA ALA A 147 -7.18 -16.71 7.98
C ALA A 147 -8.02 -15.50 7.53
N VAL A 148 -8.77 -15.61 6.43
CA VAL A 148 -9.69 -14.56 5.97
C VAL A 148 -10.75 -14.22 7.01
N ARG A 149 -11.33 -15.24 7.65
CA ARG A 149 -12.31 -15.03 8.74
C ARG A 149 -11.69 -14.36 9.95
N ALA A 150 -10.48 -14.74 10.32
CA ALA A 150 -9.76 -14.14 11.44
C ALA A 150 -9.48 -12.66 11.15
N CYS A 151 -9.04 -12.32 9.93
CA CYS A 151 -8.84 -10.96 9.49
C CYS A 151 -10.11 -10.11 9.63
N ALA A 152 -11.22 -10.53 9.03
CA ALA A 152 -12.49 -9.81 9.11
C ALA A 152 -13.03 -9.70 10.55
N LYS A 153 -12.85 -10.76 11.36
CA LYS A 153 -13.25 -10.75 12.78
C LYS A 153 -12.44 -9.74 13.58
N GLN A 154 -11.13 -9.69 13.35
CA GLN A 154 -10.25 -8.75 14.05
C GLN A 154 -10.55 -7.30 13.64
N TYR A 155 -10.71 -7.03 12.35
CA TYR A 155 -11.15 -5.72 11.86
C TYR A 155 -12.40 -5.23 12.58
N ARG A 156 -13.46 -6.05 12.62
CA ARG A 156 -14.69 -5.72 13.34
C ARG A 156 -14.46 -5.46 14.82
N ARG A 157 -13.63 -6.28 15.49
CA ARG A 157 -13.33 -6.11 16.92
C ARG A 157 -12.61 -4.79 17.18
N SER A 158 -11.63 -4.46 16.34
CA SER A 158 -10.87 -3.20 16.46
C SER A 158 -11.79 -2.00 16.29
N LEU A 159 -12.66 -1.99 15.27
CA LEU A 159 -13.65 -0.91 15.09
C LEU A 159 -14.61 -0.79 16.28
N CYS A 160 -15.10 -1.91 16.84
CA CYS A 160 -15.93 -1.90 18.04
C CYS A 160 -15.18 -1.39 19.28
N SER A 161 -13.86 -1.55 19.33
CA SER A 161 -13.02 -1.01 20.38
C SER A 161 -12.84 0.49 20.19
N PHE A 162 -12.47 0.93 19.00
CA PHE A 162 -12.29 2.35 18.66
C PHE A 162 -13.57 3.17 18.87
N ALA A 163 -14.74 2.59 18.55
CA ALA A 163 -16.02 3.24 18.78
C ALA A 163 -16.34 3.57 20.26
N LYS A 164 -15.56 3.03 21.21
CA LYS A 164 -15.68 3.29 22.65
C LYS A 164 -14.62 4.25 23.18
N MET A 165 -13.66 4.62 22.34
CA MET A 165 -12.54 5.50 22.69
C MET A 165 -12.89 6.95 22.37
N GLY A 166 -12.20 7.88 23.02
CA GLY A 166 -12.24 9.30 22.63
C GLY A 166 -11.54 9.51 21.28
N GLU A 167 -11.90 10.58 20.58
CA GLU A 167 -11.34 10.89 19.24
C GLU A 167 -9.82 11.00 19.27
N LEU A 168 -9.24 11.64 20.29
CA LEU A 168 -7.80 11.76 20.46
C LEU A 168 -7.14 10.40 20.75
N ASP A 169 -7.81 9.55 21.52
CA ASP A 169 -7.27 8.21 21.81
C ASP A 169 -7.24 7.35 20.55
N VAL A 170 -8.25 7.47 19.67
CA VAL A 170 -8.26 6.80 18.36
C VAL A 170 -7.16 7.36 17.47
N TRP A 171 -6.97 8.68 17.47
CA TRP A 171 -5.93 9.34 16.67
C TRP A 171 -4.52 8.87 17.02
N TYR A 172 -4.26 8.66 18.32
CA TYR A 172 -2.97 8.17 18.80
C TYR A 172 -2.87 6.63 18.89
N ALA A 173 -3.95 5.92 18.57
CA ALA A 173 -3.93 4.47 18.60
C ALA A 173 -2.97 3.93 17.55
N HIS A 174 -2.03 3.10 17.98
CA HIS A 174 -1.08 2.41 17.11
C HIS A 174 -0.86 1.00 17.62
N LEU A 175 -0.44 0.11 16.75
CA LEU A 175 -0.01 -1.22 17.13
C LEU A 175 1.49 -1.20 17.45
N ASP A 176 1.82 -1.15 18.74
CA ASP A 176 3.19 -1.29 19.21
C ASP A 176 3.64 -2.74 19.00
N VAL A 177 4.74 -2.89 18.23
CA VAL A 177 5.26 -4.21 17.86
C VAL A 177 5.83 -4.96 19.06
N GLU A 178 6.38 -4.26 20.04
CA GLU A 178 6.97 -4.89 21.24
C GLU A 178 5.87 -5.49 22.11
N GLN A 179 4.81 -4.72 22.36
CA GLN A 179 3.64 -5.20 23.10
C GLN A 179 2.94 -6.35 22.36
N ALA A 180 2.79 -6.23 21.04
CA ALA A 180 2.20 -7.29 20.23
C ALA A 180 3.03 -8.57 20.25
N LEU A 181 4.37 -8.47 20.24
CA LEU A 181 5.24 -9.64 20.34
C LEU A 181 5.07 -10.37 21.66
N ASP A 182 4.97 -9.65 22.76
CA ASP A 182 4.77 -10.25 24.10
C ASP A 182 3.44 -11.01 24.20
N GLU A 183 2.41 -10.54 23.49
CA GLU A 183 1.13 -11.23 23.36
C GLU A 183 1.22 -12.45 22.44
N PHE A 184 1.89 -12.29 21.28
CA PHE A 184 2.06 -13.35 20.29
C PHE A 184 3.07 -14.42 20.71
N GLU A 185 4.03 -14.13 21.60
CA GLU A 185 4.98 -15.15 22.09
C GLU A 185 4.30 -16.31 22.79
N ARG A 186 3.16 -16.07 23.41
CA ARG A 186 2.35 -17.12 24.02
C ARG A 186 1.75 -18.08 23.00
N ASP A 187 1.53 -17.61 21.76
CA ASP A 187 0.89 -18.36 20.69
C ASP A 187 1.87 -18.81 19.58
N LEU A 188 3.03 -18.16 19.45
CA LEU A 188 4.01 -18.43 18.41
C LEU A 188 5.14 -19.33 18.90
N HIS A 189 4.96 -20.65 18.77
CA HIS A 189 6.00 -21.63 19.12
C HIS A 189 6.89 -22.00 17.92
N GLY A 190 8.17 -22.29 18.18
CA GLY A 190 9.11 -22.91 17.24
C GLY A 190 9.69 -21.98 16.17
N LYS A 191 9.66 -22.41 14.90
CA LYS A 191 10.32 -21.71 13.78
C LYS A 191 9.68 -20.36 13.48
N THR A 192 8.36 -20.24 13.60
CA THR A 192 7.60 -19.03 13.28
C THR A 192 7.95 -17.88 14.23
N GLY A 193 7.99 -18.14 15.54
CA GLY A 193 8.39 -17.12 16.53
C GLY A 193 9.81 -16.60 16.28
N ARG A 194 10.77 -17.49 15.97
CA ARG A 194 12.14 -17.09 15.63
C ARG A 194 12.22 -16.21 14.38
N THR A 195 11.38 -16.49 13.38
CA THR A 195 11.34 -15.70 12.14
C THR A 195 10.79 -14.30 12.40
N VAL A 196 9.72 -14.19 13.19
CA VAL A 196 9.12 -12.90 13.57
C VAL A 196 10.11 -12.06 14.38
N ARG A 197 10.75 -12.63 15.40
CA ARG A 197 11.78 -11.91 16.18
C ARG A 197 12.91 -11.39 15.33
N ARG A 198 13.43 -12.20 14.38
CA ARG A 198 14.49 -11.76 13.46
C ARG A 198 14.01 -10.63 12.54
N ALA A 199 12.77 -10.67 12.10
CA ALA A 199 12.20 -9.59 11.28
C ALA A 199 12.11 -8.27 12.07
N VAL A 200 11.67 -8.32 13.32
CA VAL A 200 11.60 -7.15 14.21
C VAL A 200 12.99 -6.62 14.53
N GLU A 201 13.93 -7.48 14.85
CA GLU A 201 15.31 -7.08 15.12
C GLU A 201 15.97 -6.43 13.89
N LYS A 202 15.69 -6.97 12.70
CA LYS A 202 16.11 -6.35 11.45
C LYS A 202 15.43 -5.00 11.20
N ALA A 203 14.18 -4.82 11.61
CA ALA A 203 13.47 -3.54 11.50
C ALA A 203 14.07 -2.49 12.44
N ARG A 204 14.42 -2.87 13.68
CA ARG A 204 15.14 -1.99 14.63
C ARG A 204 16.49 -1.49 14.11
N GLN A 205 17.16 -2.31 13.29
CA GLN A 205 18.46 -1.98 12.71
C GLN A 205 18.37 -1.16 11.41
N LYS A 206 17.15 -0.91 10.90
CA LYS A 206 16.94 -0.04 9.74
C LYS A 206 16.91 1.41 10.20
N ASP A 207 18.10 2.00 10.35
CA ASP A 207 18.28 3.43 10.59
C ASP A 207 18.63 4.18 9.29
N ASN A 208 18.63 5.50 9.37
CA ASN A 208 18.96 6.36 8.24
C ASN A 208 20.40 6.10 7.71
N GLN A 209 21.32 5.66 8.57
CA GLN A 209 22.70 5.38 8.19
C GLN A 209 22.79 4.13 7.33
N ARG A 210 22.04 3.08 7.65
CA ARG A 210 21.95 1.87 6.81
C ARG A 210 21.23 2.11 5.48
N ALA A 211 20.24 3.01 5.46
CA ALA A 211 19.62 3.43 4.21
C ALA A 211 20.64 4.19 3.34
N ALA A 212 21.44 5.09 3.93
CA ALA A 212 22.50 5.79 3.25
C ALA A 212 23.57 4.83 2.71
N ASP A 213 24.04 3.86 3.53
CA ASP A 213 25.03 2.85 3.13
C ASP A 213 24.53 1.94 2.00
N LYS A 214 23.23 1.68 1.93
CA LYS A 214 22.62 0.91 0.86
C LYS A 214 22.48 1.69 -0.44
N LEU A 215 22.16 2.98 -0.33
CA LEU A 215 21.87 3.84 -1.47
C LEU A 215 23.11 4.55 -2.01
N ALA A 216 24.15 4.72 -1.20
CA ALA A 216 25.34 5.48 -1.56
C ALA A 216 26.63 4.83 -1.03
N HIS A 217 27.72 5.13 -1.70
CA HIS A 217 29.08 4.76 -1.26
C HIS A 217 30.00 5.99 -1.29
N ARG A 218 31.08 5.92 -0.52
CA ARG A 218 32.10 7.00 -0.53
C ARG A 218 33.09 6.83 -1.68
N VAL A 219 33.30 7.94 -2.38
CA VAL A 219 34.38 8.08 -3.37
C VAL A 219 35.22 9.29 -2.95
N GLY A 220 36.36 9.04 -2.31
CA GLY A 220 37.12 10.10 -1.63
C GLY A 220 36.31 10.73 -0.50
N ASP A 221 36.18 12.05 -0.49
CA ASP A 221 35.38 12.78 0.51
C ASP A 221 33.91 12.98 0.10
N ALA A 222 33.51 12.55 -1.10
CA ALA A 222 32.15 12.70 -1.60
C ALA A 222 31.33 11.41 -1.45
N LEU A 223 30.03 11.56 -1.22
CA LEU A 223 29.04 10.48 -1.32
C LEU A 223 28.51 10.38 -2.74
N ARG A 224 28.52 9.19 -3.33
CA ARG A 224 27.88 8.90 -4.61
C ARG A 224 26.78 7.86 -4.43
N PHE A 225 25.65 8.05 -5.12
CA PHE A 225 24.60 7.05 -5.17
C PHE A 225 25.05 5.80 -5.93
N ASN A 226 24.62 4.63 -5.46
CA ASN A 226 24.82 3.36 -6.15
C ASN A 226 23.94 3.34 -7.41
N SER A 227 24.56 3.11 -8.57
CA SER A 227 23.79 2.95 -9.82
C SER A 227 23.16 1.57 -9.87
N GLN A 228 21.85 1.51 -10.04
CA GLN A 228 21.04 0.28 -10.20
C GLN A 228 19.98 0.50 -11.28
N PRO A 229 20.36 0.61 -12.54
CA PRO A 229 19.41 0.82 -13.63
C PRO A 229 18.39 -0.33 -13.72
N PRO A 230 17.14 -0.04 -14.07
CA PRO A 230 16.59 1.29 -14.36
C PRO A 230 16.04 2.03 -13.13
N GLU A 231 16.14 1.48 -11.91
CA GLU A 231 15.45 1.97 -10.72
C GLU A 231 16.14 3.16 -10.04
N LEU A 232 17.47 3.15 -10.02
CA LEU A 232 18.28 4.17 -9.40
C LEU A 232 19.47 4.48 -10.30
N VAL A 233 19.47 5.65 -10.92
CA VAL A 233 20.56 6.13 -11.78
C VAL A 233 21.01 7.48 -11.25
N PRO A 234 22.29 7.65 -10.87
CA PRO A 234 22.83 8.96 -10.53
C PRO A 234 22.67 9.94 -11.69
N LEU A 235 22.33 11.18 -11.41
CA LEU A 235 22.19 12.22 -12.45
C LEU A 235 23.42 12.33 -13.34
N SER A 236 24.60 12.13 -12.77
CA SER A 236 25.87 12.13 -13.52
C SER A 236 25.98 11.02 -14.57
N ASP A 237 25.19 9.96 -14.43
CA ASP A 237 25.28 8.75 -15.25
C ASP A 237 24.13 8.68 -16.29
N LEU A 238 23.22 9.69 -16.31
CA LEU A 238 22.12 9.75 -17.27
C LEU A 238 22.60 10.22 -18.64
N GLU A 239 22.56 9.32 -19.63
CA GLU A 239 22.92 9.63 -21.03
C GLU A 239 22.06 10.78 -21.61
N ALA A 240 20.80 10.88 -21.24
CA ALA A 240 19.90 11.96 -21.65
C ALA A 240 20.40 13.35 -21.22
N LEU A 241 21.21 13.44 -20.17
CA LEU A 241 21.80 14.68 -19.68
C LEU A 241 23.15 14.99 -20.30
N GLN A 242 23.80 14.03 -20.98
CA GLN A 242 25.04 14.25 -21.72
C GLN A 242 24.87 15.13 -22.95
N GLY A 243 23.61 15.37 -23.38
CA GLY A 243 23.27 16.31 -24.45
C GLY A 243 23.04 17.77 -24.00
N TYR A 244 22.94 18.02 -22.68
CA TYR A 244 22.94 19.38 -22.14
C TYR A 244 24.38 19.89 -22.04
N ALA A 245 24.63 21.02 -22.65
CA ALA A 245 25.96 21.53 -22.93
C ALA A 245 26.84 21.80 -21.70
N ASP A 246 26.30 21.85 -20.49
CA ASP A 246 27.06 21.96 -19.27
C ASP A 246 26.33 21.28 -18.09
N SER A 247 26.94 20.22 -17.55
CA SER A 247 26.44 19.57 -16.33
C SER A 247 26.37 20.55 -15.14
N ASN A 248 27.20 21.57 -15.11
CA ASN A 248 27.20 22.57 -14.05
C ASN A 248 25.98 23.49 -14.11
N GLU A 249 25.51 23.86 -15.31
CA GLU A 249 24.29 24.67 -15.51
C GLU A 249 23.06 23.89 -15.06
N LEU A 250 22.99 22.60 -15.35
CA LEU A 250 21.90 21.74 -14.90
C LEU A 250 21.90 21.61 -13.37
N PHE A 251 23.05 21.38 -12.76
CA PHE A 251 23.16 21.30 -11.29
C PHE A 251 22.79 22.63 -10.63
N ALA A 252 23.18 23.76 -11.19
CA ALA A 252 22.79 25.08 -10.69
C ALA A 252 21.27 25.30 -10.79
N ALA A 253 20.64 24.94 -11.90
CA ALA A 253 19.18 25.02 -12.06
C ALA A 253 18.42 24.09 -11.11
N LEU A 254 18.91 22.88 -10.89
CA LEU A 254 18.33 21.95 -9.92
C LEU A 254 18.48 22.44 -8.47
N GLN A 255 19.61 23.07 -8.13
CA GLN A 255 19.83 23.67 -6.84
C GLN A 255 18.87 24.84 -6.60
N GLU A 256 18.69 25.72 -7.58
CA GLU A 256 17.76 26.84 -7.51
C GLU A 256 16.31 26.36 -7.36
N LEU A 257 15.93 25.30 -8.08
CA LEU A 257 14.61 24.67 -7.95
C LEU A 257 14.40 24.08 -6.54
N LEU A 258 15.41 23.40 -6.00
CA LEU A 258 15.37 22.81 -4.67
C LEU A 258 15.27 23.88 -3.59
N ASP A 259 16.06 24.95 -3.70
CA ASP A 259 16.04 26.08 -2.77
C ASP A 259 14.67 26.78 -2.81
N SER A 260 14.10 26.96 -4.00
CA SER A 260 12.74 27.50 -4.18
C SER A 260 11.68 26.60 -3.53
N TYR A 261 11.80 25.29 -3.72
CA TYR A 261 10.90 24.32 -3.08
C TYR A 261 11.02 24.37 -1.55
N LEU A 262 12.23 24.34 -1.01
CA LEU A 262 12.47 24.42 0.44
C LEU A 262 11.92 25.71 1.05
N ALA A 263 12.03 26.83 0.34
CA ALA A 263 11.47 28.10 0.77
C ALA A 263 9.93 28.15 0.72
N SER A 264 9.29 27.27 -0.03
CA SER A 264 7.82 27.15 -0.11
C SER A 264 7.22 26.29 1.00
N LEU A 265 8.05 25.56 1.74
CA LEU A 265 7.58 24.72 2.83
C LEU A 265 7.26 25.59 4.06
N PRO A 266 6.17 25.28 4.82
CA PRO A 266 5.75 26.03 6.00
C PRO A 266 6.75 25.92 7.17
#